data_5a67f3b31912d9d5bc1800a9bbe626e1
#
_entry.id   5a67f3b31912d9d5bc1800a9bbe626e1
#
_cell.length_a   1.000
_cell.length_b   1.000
_cell.length_c   1.000
_cell.angle_alpha   90.00
_cell.angle_beta   90.00
_cell.angle_gamma   90.00
#
_symmetry.space_group_name_H-M   'P 1'
#
loop_
_entity.id
_entity.type
_entity.pdbx_description
1 polymer ?
#
loop_
_entity_poly.entity_id
_entity_poly.type
_entity_poly.pdbx_seq_one_letter_code
_entity_poly.pdbx_strand_id
1 'polypeptide(L)'
;PEEREKLIRLFSSLELNYGNRREINRALAYFGEAFINGPELVQLALEILNFDFEAEEKQVVSRMKKLLEKYDNLDTAIDKEVFAAMLKEYQTKVDKKYLPAMYDKIDTLYNGNIQAYVDSLYATSNITSPKGLKRFLERDTTYNLIEDPAVSLSLDLIVKYYEMNQGISEASEQIEQGERLFNDAMRRMYADRNFYPDANSTMRLSFGTVSGYSPFDGATYGYYTTVKGIFEKVKEHAGDIDFAVQPELLSLLSSRDFGRYANEQGDMNVCFISNNDIT
;
A
#
# COMPACT_ATOMS: atom_id res chain seq x y z
N PRO A 1 -29.79 10.56 28.62
CA PRO A 1 -30.09 11.02 27.25
C PRO A 1 -28.91 11.69 26.59
N GLU A 2 -28.27 12.64 27.25
CA GLU A 2 -27.16 13.45 26.70
C GLU A 2 -25.88 12.64 26.33
N GLU A 3 -25.50 11.69 27.16
CA GLU A 3 -24.37 10.81 26.87
C GLU A 3 -24.64 9.90 25.66
N ARG A 4 -25.86 9.41 25.51
CA ARG A 4 -26.24 8.62 24.35
C ARG A 4 -26.12 9.42 23.05
N GLU A 5 -26.54 10.68 23.06
CA GLU A 5 -26.41 11.55 21.89
C GLU A 5 -24.94 11.87 21.58
N LYS A 6 -24.09 12.04 22.58
CA LYS A 6 -22.65 12.24 22.41
C LYS A 6 -22.00 11.01 21.75
N LEU A 7 -22.36 9.81 22.19
CA LEU A 7 -21.87 8.56 21.59
C LEU A 7 -22.35 8.37 20.14
N ILE A 8 -23.62 8.67 19.87
CA ILE A 8 -24.15 8.59 18.48
C ILE A 8 -23.37 9.54 17.56
N ARG A 9 -23.12 10.78 17.98
CA ARG A 9 -22.33 11.74 17.20
C ARG A 9 -20.89 11.27 17.01
N LEU A 10 -20.29 10.68 18.04
CA LEU A 10 -18.95 10.10 17.97
C LEU A 10 -18.86 8.99 16.93
N PHE A 11 -19.77 8.03 16.96
CA PHE A 11 -19.80 6.94 15.98
C PHE A 11 -20.05 7.44 14.57
N SER A 12 -20.97 8.38 14.38
CA SER A 12 -21.22 8.98 13.06
C SER A 12 -19.99 9.73 12.53
N SER A 13 -19.26 10.43 13.41
CA SER A 13 -18.01 11.10 13.04
C SER A 13 -16.92 10.12 12.67
N LEU A 14 -16.73 9.05 13.43
CA LEU A 14 -15.76 7.99 13.12
C LEU A 14 -16.09 7.34 11.79
N GLU A 15 -17.34 6.93 11.56
CA GLU A 15 -17.76 6.31 10.30
C GLU A 15 -17.47 7.22 9.10
N LEU A 16 -17.82 8.51 9.21
CA LEU A 16 -17.56 9.49 8.16
C LEU A 16 -16.06 9.62 7.86
N ASN A 17 -15.22 9.78 8.90
CA ASN A 17 -13.79 10.03 8.72
C ASN A 17 -13.04 8.77 8.24
N TYR A 18 -13.42 7.57 8.68
CA TYR A 18 -12.92 6.32 8.12
C TYR A 18 -13.33 6.16 6.65
N GLY A 19 -14.58 6.53 6.31
CA GLY A 19 -15.06 6.57 4.93
C GLY A 19 -14.23 7.50 4.05
N ASN A 20 -14.03 8.74 4.49
CA ASN A 20 -13.24 9.75 3.79
C ASN A 20 -11.80 9.27 3.57
N ARG A 21 -11.12 8.80 4.63
CA ARG A 21 -9.75 8.29 4.54
C ARG A 21 -9.64 7.14 3.55
N ARG A 22 -10.60 6.22 3.54
CA ARG A 22 -10.62 5.10 2.60
C ARG A 22 -10.78 5.56 1.14
N GLU A 23 -11.65 6.54 0.89
CA GLU A 23 -11.83 7.12 -0.45
C GLU A 23 -10.55 7.81 -0.95
N ILE A 24 -9.93 8.64 -0.11
CA ILE A 24 -8.70 9.34 -0.46
C ILE A 24 -7.57 8.34 -0.71
N ASN A 25 -7.40 7.34 0.14
CA ASN A 25 -6.39 6.28 -0.05
C ASN A 25 -6.60 5.52 -1.36
N ARG A 26 -7.85 5.25 -1.73
CA ARG A 26 -8.17 4.66 -3.02
C ARG A 26 -7.78 5.58 -4.17
N ALA A 27 -8.13 6.87 -4.09
CA ALA A 27 -7.76 7.85 -5.10
C ALA A 27 -6.24 7.98 -5.24
N LEU A 28 -5.49 7.99 -4.11
CA LEU A 28 -4.02 8.03 -4.11
C LEU A 28 -3.39 6.76 -4.70
N ALA A 29 -3.97 5.59 -4.47
CA ALA A 29 -3.48 4.35 -5.10
C ALA A 29 -3.59 4.45 -6.63
N TYR A 30 -4.77 4.83 -7.16
CA TYR A 30 -4.93 5.08 -8.59
C TYR A 30 -4.04 6.22 -9.11
N PHE A 31 -3.83 7.26 -8.31
CA PHE A 31 -2.94 8.37 -8.64
C PHE A 31 -1.49 7.92 -8.80
N GLY A 32 -1.02 7.08 -7.87
CA GLY A 32 0.31 6.49 -7.93
C GLY A 32 0.54 5.72 -9.23
N GLU A 33 -0.39 4.84 -9.60
CA GLU A 33 -0.29 4.06 -10.82
C GLU A 33 -0.46 4.91 -12.10
N ALA A 34 -1.42 5.84 -12.10
CA ALA A 34 -1.73 6.62 -13.29
C ALA A 34 -0.69 7.70 -13.62
N PHE A 35 0.01 8.24 -12.62
CA PHE A 35 0.86 9.42 -12.81
C PHE A 35 2.29 9.26 -12.31
N ILE A 36 2.50 8.53 -11.21
CA ILE A 36 3.85 8.42 -10.63
C ILE A 36 4.61 7.24 -11.24
N ASN A 37 3.96 6.08 -11.37
CA ASN A 37 4.58 4.84 -11.83
C ASN A 37 4.27 4.53 -13.31
N GLY A 38 3.29 5.20 -13.92
CA GLY A 38 2.81 4.93 -15.26
C GLY A 38 3.65 5.64 -16.34
N PRO A 39 3.24 6.86 -16.77
CA PRO A 39 3.84 7.50 -17.95
C PRO A 39 5.27 7.96 -17.69
N GLU A 40 6.18 7.58 -18.60
CA GLU A 40 7.60 7.94 -18.51
C GLU A 40 7.84 9.43 -18.66
N LEU A 41 7.04 10.11 -19.49
CA LEU A 41 7.10 11.57 -19.66
C LEU A 41 6.81 12.31 -18.34
N VAL A 42 5.81 11.88 -17.59
CA VAL A 42 5.49 12.48 -16.28
C VAL A 42 6.63 12.25 -15.29
N GLN A 43 7.17 11.04 -15.26
CA GLN A 43 8.32 10.72 -14.42
C GLN A 43 9.54 11.58 -14.78
N LEU A 44 9.82 11.77 -16.07
CA LEU A 44 10.89 12.62 -16.54
C LEU A 44 10.69 14.08 -16.10
N ALA A 45 9.48 14.60 -16.25
CA ALA A 45 9.13 15.96 -15.83
C ALA A 45 9.25 16.15 -14.30
N LEU A 46 8.83 15.16 -13.52
CA LEU A 46 8.98 15.18 -12.06
C LEU A 46 10.46 15.15 -11.64
N GLU A 47 11.30 14.38 -12.31
CA GLU A 47 12.75 14.37 -12.04
C GLU A 47 13.39 15.70 -12.39
N ILE A 48 12.97 16.34 -13.48
CA ILE A 48 13.42 17.68 -13.88
C ILE A 48 13.03 18.72 -12.82
N LEU A 49 11.79 18.69 -12.33
CA LEU A 49 11.31 19.59 -11.27
C LEU A 49 12.07 19.44 -9.94
N ASN A 50 12.46 18.21 -9.61
CA ASN A 50 13.20 17.90 -8.39
C ASN A 50 14.72 17.96 -8.58
N PHE A 51 15.20 18.45 -9.74
CA PHE A 51 16.61 18.47 -10.04
C PHE A 51 17.31 19.62 -9.29
N ASP A 52 18.20 19.26 -8.38
CA ASP A 52 19.00 20.21 -7.61
C ASP A 52 20.38 20.37 -8.21
N PHE A 53 20.61 21.52 -8.86
CA PHE A 53 21.89 21.89 -9.43
C PHE A 53 22.90 22.40 -8.41
N GLU A 54 22.48 22.72 -7.20
CA GLU A 54 23.33 23.23 -6.11
C GLU A 54 23.84 22.10 -5.20
N ALA A 55 23.44 20.86 -5.45
CA ALA A 55 23.93 19.69 -4.74
C ALA A 55 25.42 19.45 -5.02
N GLU A 56 26.05 18.55 -4.26
CA GLU A 56 27.43 18.13 -4.50
C GLU A 56 27.64 17.65 -5.94
N GLU A 57 28.76 18.01 -6.56
CA GLU A 57 29.08 17.72 -7.97
C GLU A 57 28.85 16.25 -8.35
N LYS A 58 29.27 15.29 -7.48
CA LYS A 58 29.04 13.86 -7.71
C LYS A 58 27.56 13.50 -7.77
N GLN A 59 26.73 14.16 -6.97
CA GLN A 59 25.28 13.94 -6.95
C GLN A 59 24.64 14.52 -8.21
N VAL A 60 25.04 15.72 -8.63
CA VAL A 60 24.59 16.36 -9.87
C VAL A 60 24.90 15.48 -11.07
N VAL A 61 26.16 15.01 -11.20
CA VAL A 61 26.57 14.12 -12.29
C VAL A 61 25.79 12.82 -12.30
N SER A 62 25.59 12.21 -11.12
CA SER A 62 24.82 10.97 -10.99
C SER A 62 23.36 11.14 -11.39
N ARG A 63 22.73 12.25 -10.99
CA ARG A 63 21.34 12.58 -11.35
C ARG A 63 21.21 12.89 -12.85
N MET A 64 22.15 13.64 -13.42
CA MET A 64 22.20 13.89 -14.87
C MET A 64 22.26 12.59 -15.67
N LYS A 65 23.11 11.65 -15.24
CA LYS A 65 23.22 10.34 -15.91
C LYS A 65 21.90 9.59 -15.87
N LYS A 66 21.25 9.53 -14.73
CA LYS A 66 19.92 8.86 -14.57
C LYS A 66 18.85 9.53 -15.44
N LEU A 67 18.84 10.85 -15.49
CA LEU A 67 17.89 11.60 -16.31
C LEU A 67 18.10 11.29 -17.81
N LEU A 68 19.35 11.24 -18.27
CA LEU A 68 19.67 10.88 -19.65
C LEU A 68 19.31 9.43 -19.97
N GLU A 69 19.62 8.49 -19.09
CA GLU A 69 19.23 7.08 -19.25
C GLU A 69 17.71 6.93 -19.35
N LYS A 70 16.95 7.67 -18.55
CA LYS A 70 15.49 7.67 -18.61
C LYS A 70 14.97 8.27 -19.91
N TYR A 71 15.57 9.36 -20.36
CA TYR A 71 15.25 9.98 -21.62
C TYR A 71 15.54 9.05 -22.82
N ASP A 72 16.69 8.39 -22.83
CA ASP A 72 17.09 7.51 -23.93
C ASP A 72 16.17 6.26 -24.04
N ASN A 73 15.55 5.86 -22.96
CA ASN A 73 14.60 4.74 -22.94
C ASN A 73 13.14 5.15 -23.23
N LEU A 74 12.85 6.46 -23.31
CA LEU A 74 11.50 6.97 -23.54
C LEU A 74 11.00 6.63 -24.95
N ASP A 75 10.11 5.66 -25.07
CA ASP A 75 9.35 5.42 -26.29
C ASP A 75 8.07 6.25 -26.27
N THR A 76 8.11 7.40 -26.92
CA THR A 76 6.98 8.35 -26.94
C THR A 76 5.72 7.79 -27.59
N ALA A 77 5.81 6.79 -28.48
CA ALA A 77 4.64 6.18 -29.09
C ALA A 77 3.91 5.29 -28.12
N ILE A 78 4.64 4.41 -27.42
CA ILE A 78 4.08 3.52 -26.38
C ILE A 78 3.60 4.34 -25.19
N ASP A 79 4.41 5.29 -24.73
CA ASP A 79 4.11 6.08 -23.53
C ASP A 79 2.82 6.91 -23.68
N LYS A 80 2.54 7.46 -24.88
CA LYS A 80 1.27 8.12 -25.18
C LYS A 80 0.05 7.21 -25.00
N GLU A 81 0.12 6.00 -25.52
CA GLU A 81 -0.98 5.05 -25.43
C GLU A 81 -1.21 4.65 -23.96
N VAL A 82 -0.13 4.38 -23.24
CA VAL A 82 -0.18 4.08 -21.80
C VAL A 82 -0.79 5.24 -21.05
N PHE A 83 -0.32 6.47 -21.29
CA PHE A 83 -0.83 7.63 -20.57
C PHE A 83 -2.31 7.89 -20.86
N ALA A 84 -2.74 7.83 -22.12
CA ALA A 84 -4.16 8.01 -22.47
C ALA A 84 -5.05 6.95 -21.81
N ALA A 85 -4.61 5.69 -21.77
CA ALA A 85 -5.32 4.61 -21.09
C ALA A 85 -5.42 4.84 -19.58
N MET A 86 -4.32 5.25 -18.93
CA MET A 86 -4.27 5.55 -17.50
C MET A 86 -5.15 6.73 -17.13
N LEU A 87 -5.16 7.81 -17.93
CA LEU A 87 -6.06 8.95 -17.73
C LEU A 87 -7.52 8.54 -17.76
N LYS A 88 -7.90 7.73 -18.75
CA LYS A 88 -9.29 7.23 -18.88
C LYS A 88 -9.69 6.36 -17.69
N GLU A 89 -8.79 5.48 -17.25
CA GLU A 89 -9.04 4.61 -16.11
C GLU A 89 -9.18 5.43 -14.82
N TYR A 90 -8.28 6.39 -14.58
CA TYR A 90 -8.33 7.29 -13.43
C TYR A 90 -9.65 8.07 -13.38
N GLN A 91 -10.04 8.71 -14.49
CA GLN A 91 -11.30 9.46 -14.59
C GLN A 91 -12.52 8.58 -14.30
N THR A 92 -12.48 7.30 -14.66
CA THR A 92 -13.60 6.38 -14.50
C THR A 92 -13.72 5.83 -13.07
N LYS A 93 -12.58 5.63 -12.38
CA LYS A 93 -12.52 4.93 -11.10
C LYS A 93 -12.44 5.83 -9.88
N VAL A 94 -12.11 7.11 -10.08
CA VAL A 94 -11.86 8.07 -9.00
C VAL A 94 -12.95 9.15 -9.02
N ASP A 95 -13.39 9.57 -7.83
CA ASP A 95 -14.38 10.64 -7.70
C ASP A 95 -13.86 11.96 -8.29
N LYS A 96 -14.76 12.74 -8.89
CA LYS A 96 -14.43 14.01 -9.56
C LYS A 96 -13.64 14.98 -8.68
N LYS A 97 -13.91 15.02 -7.38
CA LYS A 97 -13.20 15.91 -6.44
C LYS A 97 -11.70 15.64 -6.34
N TYR A 98 -11.25 14.45 -6.72
CA TYR A 98 -9.84 14.05 -6.72
C TYR A 98 -9.17 14.13 -8.09
N LEU A 99 -9.91 14.58 -9.13
CA LEU A 99 -9.32 14.76 -10.46
C LEU A 99 -8.37 15.96 -10.45
N PRO A 100 -7.15 15.84 -11.01
CA PRO A 100 -6.27 16.98 -11.26
C PRO A 100 -6.86 17.98 -12.25
N ALA A 101 -6.40 19.24 -12.19
CA ALA A 101 -6.92 20.35 -13.01
C ALA A 101 -6.80 20.12 -14.53
N MET A 102 -5.92 19.22 -14.96
CA MET A 102 -5.81 18.88 -16.39
C MET A 102 -7.11 18.29 -16.97
N TYR A 103 -7.98 17.65 -16.17
CA TYR A 103 -9.26 17.14 -16.68
C TYR A 103 -10.20 18.28 -17.11
N ASP A 104 -10.16 19.42 -16.41
CA ASP A 104 -10.89 20.62 -16.84
C ASP A 104 -10.35 21.15 -18.19
N LYS A 105 -9.02 21.07 -18.40
CA LYS A 105 -8.41 21.41 -19.70
C LYS A 105 -8.84 20.41 -20.79
N ILE A 106 -8.88 19.11 -20.48
CA ILE A 106 -9.36 18.08 -21.41
C ILE A 106 -10.79 18.36 -21.83
N ASP A 107 -11.67 18.64 -20.88
CA ASP A 107 -13.08 18.89 -21.14
C ASP A 107 -13.30 20.18 -21.94
N THR A 108 -12.61 21.28 -21.59
CA THR A 108 -12.86 22.59 -22.18
C THR A 108 -12.13 22.82 -23.50
N LEU A 109 -10.88 22.37 -23.65
CA LEU A 109 -10.04 22.64 -24.82
C LEU A 109 -10.04 21.48 -25.83
N TYR A 110 -10.31 20.26 -25.36
CA TYR A 110 -10.26 19.06 -26.19
C TYR A 110 -11.61 18.35 -26.29
N ASN A 111 -12.71 18.96 -25.82
CA ASN A 111 -14.07 18.39 -25.81
C ASN A 111 -14.15 16.99 -25.19
N GLY A 112 -13.40 16.77 -24.11
CA GLY A 112 -13.33 15.46 -23.43
C GLY A 112 -12.44 14.42 -24.14
N ASN A 113 -11.76 14.78 -25.22
CA ASN A 113 -10.91 13.85 -25.97
C ASN A 113 -9.52 13.73 -25.33
N ILE A 114 -9.37 12.71 -24.47
CA ILE A 114 -8.13 12.41 -23.74
C ILE A 114 -6.96 12.16 -24.72
N GLN A 115 -7.18 11.42 -25.80
CA GLN A 115 -6.12 11.12 -26.77
C GLN A 115 -5.59 12.38 -27.43
N ALA A 116 -6.48 13.29 -27.85
CA ALA A 116 -6.06 14.56 -28.45
C ALA A 116 -5.26 15.43 -27.47
N TYR A 117 -5.64 15.43 -26.19
CA TYR A 117 -4.86 16.10 -25.15
C TYR A 117 -3.45 15.51 -25.01
N VAL A 118 -3.36 14.19 -24.91
CA VAL A 118 -2.07 13.50 -24.78
C VAL A 118 -1.20 13.72 -26.02
N ASP A 119 -1.75 13.60 -27.23
CA ASP A 119 -1.00 13.87 -28.45
C ASP A 119 -0.46 15.29 -28.51
N SER A 120 -1.27 16.27 -28.11
CA SER A 120 -0.84 17.68 -28.02
C SER A 120 0.27 17.86 -26.97
N LEU A 121 0.13 17.24 -25.80
CA LEU A 121 1.11 17.30 -24.72
C LEU A 121 2.51 16.85 -25.20
N TYR A 122 2.58 15.68 -25.82
CA TYR A 122 3.85 15.14 -26.33
C TYR A 122 4.41 15.90 -27.53
N ALA A 123 3.53 16.47 -28.37
CA ALA A 123 3.96 17.26 -29.51
C ALA A 123 4.52 18.65 -29.15
N THR A 124 4.05 19.22 -28.04
CA THR A 124 4.39 20.59 -27.62
C THR A 124 5.39 20.67 -26.49
N SER A 125 5.59 19.59 -25.74
CA SER A 125 6.59 19.55 -24.67
C SER A 125 8.02 19.51 -25.25
N ASN A 126 8.84 20.43 -24.80
CA ASN A 126 10.25 20.50 -25.24
C ASN A 126 11.10 19.41 -24.61
N ILE A 127 10.75 18.93 -23.40
CA ILE A 127 11.55 17.89 -22.72
C ILE A 127 11.48 16.53 -23.40
N THR A 128 10.57 16.33 -24.34
CA THR A 128 10.53 15.13 -25.22
C THR A 128 11.57 15.18 -26.33
N SER A 129 12.33 16.29 -26.48
CA SER A 129 13.33 16.46 -27.52
C SER A 129 14.75 16.55 -26.94
N PRO A 130 15.78 16.04 -27.67
CA PRO A 130 17.18 16.18 -27.24
C PRO A 130 17.60 17.62 -27.02
N LYS A 131 17.05 18.51 -27.85
CA LYS A 131 17.33 19.97 -27.79
C LYS A 131 16.75 20.57 -26.49
N GLY A 132 15.55 20.22 -26.13
CA GLY A 132 14.91 20.74 -24.91
C GLY A 132 15.58 20.24 -23.66
N LEU A 133 15.90 18.94 -23.59
CA LEU A 133 16.65 18.36 -22.47
C LEU A 133 18.04 18.99 -22.32
N LYS A 134 18.74 19.22 -23.46
CA LYS A 134 20.03 19.89 -23.46
C LYS A 134 19.94 21.31 -22.90
N ARG A 135 18.93 22.10 -23.30
CA ARG A 135 18.70 23.45 -22.77
C ARG A 135 18.50 23.46 -21.27
N PHE A 136 17.75 22.48 -20.76
CA PHE A 136 17.56 22.31 -19.32
C PHE A 136 18.91 22.02 -18.63
N LEU A 137 19.69 21.05 -19.11
CA LEU A 137 20.97 20.67 -18.53
C LEU A 137 22.03 21.78 -18.59
N GLU A 138 21.99 22.62 -19.64
CA GLU A 138 22.86 23.79 -19.82
C GLU A 138 22.36 25.04 -19.04
N ARG A 139 21.27 24.92 -18.28
CA ARG A 139 20.67 26.04 -17.53
C ARG A 139 20.36 27.24 -18.42
N ASP A 140 19.80 26.99 -19.61
CA ASP A 140 19.44 28.06 -20.56
C ASP A 140 18.34 28.95 -19.96
N THR A 141 18.72 30.15 -19.53
CA THR A 141 17.82 31.13 -18.89
C THR A 141 16.77 31.71 -19.83
N THR A 142 16.91 31.50 -21.14
CA THR A 142 15.90 31.93 -22.14
C THR A 142 14.76 30.91 -22.28
N TYR A 143 14.89 29.74 -21.65
CA TYR A 143 13.90 28.69 -21.63
C TYR A 143 13.13 28.73 -20.32
N ASN A 144 11.86 29.08 -20.38
CA ASN A 144 10.99 28.99 -19.19
C ASN A 144 10.48 27.56 -19.02
N LEU A 145 11.13 26.81 -18.15
CA LEU A 145 10.81 25.41 -17.88
C LEU A 145 9.36 25.21 -17.40
N ILE A 146 8.83 26.15 -16.59
CA ILE A 146 7.49 26.06 -16.01
C ILE A 146 6.40 26.15 -17.07
N GLU A 147 6.69 26.79 -18.20
CA GLU A 147 5.78 26.88 -19.33
C GLU A 147 5.75 25.63 -20.21
N ASP A 148 6.68 24.70 -20.00
CA ASP A 148 6.63 23.42 -20.70
C ASP A 148 5.38 22.63 -20.28
N PRO A 149 4.56 22.15 -21.25
CA PRO A 149 3.30 21.49 -20.95
C PRO A 149 3.41 20.27 -20.03
N ALA A 150 4.46 19.44 -20.15
CA ALA A 150 4.64 18.29 -19.29
C ALA A 150 5.10 18.67 -17.88
N VAL A 151 5.91 19.72 -17.77
CA VAL A 151 6.34 20.27 -16.47
C VAL A 151 5.17 20.95 -15.76
N SER A 152 4.38 21.77 -16.48
CA SER A 152 3.14 22.36 -15.95
C SER A 152 2.14 21.33 -15.48
N LEU A 153 1.95 20.23 -16.23
CA LEU A 153 1.14 19.11 -15.82
C LEU A 153 1.66 18.50 -14.52
N SER A 154 2.96 18.27 -14.43
CA SER A 154 3.56 17.66 -13.23
C SER A 154 3.40 18.52 -11.98
N LEU A 155 3.42 19.85 -12.13
CA LEU A 155 3.09 20.78 -11.04
C LEU A 155 1.62 20.66 -10.61
N ASP A 156 0.67 20.59 -11.55
CA ASP A 156 -0.76 20.35 -11.25
C ASP A 156 -0.95 19.03 -10.49
N LEU A 157 -0.20 17.99 -10.87
CA LEU A 157 -0.22 16.69 -10.19
C LEU A 157 0.34 16.76 -8.75
N ILE A 158 1.44 17.48 -8.56
CA ILE A 158 2.03 17.68 -7.23
C ILE A 158 1.04 18.40 -6.31
N VAL A 159 0.39 19.46 -6.78
CA VAL A 159 -0.62 20.20 -6.00
C VAL A 159 -1.75 19.25 -5.59
N LYS A 160 -2.31 18.49 -6.53
CA LYS A 160 -3.40 17.53 -6.22
C LYS A 160 -2.96 16.45 -5.24
N TYR A 161 -1.74 15.95 -5.36
CA TYR A 161 -1.18 14.98 -4.41
C TYR A 161 -1.12 15.54 -2.98
N TYR A 162 -0.65 16.79 -2.83
CA TYR A 162 -0.61 17.44 -1.52
C TYR A 162 -2.00 17.69 -0.94
N GLU A 163 -2.97 18.13 -1.75
CA GLU A 163 -4.36 18.31 -1.32
C GLU A 163 -4.96 16.99 -0.77
N MET A 164 -4.75 15.88 -1.48
CA MET A 164 -5.23 14.56 -1.03
C MET A 164 -4.55 14.12 0.27
N ASN A 165 -3.24 14.31 0.41
CA ASN A 165 -2.53 13.97 1.63
C ASN A 165 -2.95 14.85 2.82
N GLN A 166 -3.24 16.11 2.61
CA GLN A 166 -3.81 16.98 3.64
C GLN A 166 -5.16 16.43 4.10
N GLY A 167 -6.03 16.01 3.19
CA GLY A 167 -7.30 15.38 3.53
C GLY A 167 -7.16 14.09 4.36
N ILE A 168 -6.10 13.29 4.10
CA ILE A 168 -5.77 12.13 4.95
C ILE A 168 -5.38 12.56 6.37
N SER A 169 -4.52 13.57 6.49
CA SER A 169 -4.08 14.07 7.80
C SER A 169 -5.26 14.56 8.63
N GLU A 170 -6.14 15.35 8.03
CA GLU A 170 -7.35 15.86 8.68
C GLU A 170 -8.27 14.72 9.14
N ALA A 171 -8.55 13.75 8.26
CA ALA A 171 -9.36 12.59 8.63
C ALA A 171 -8.71 11.74 9.73
N SER A 172 -7.39 11.58 9.70
CA SER A 172 -6.63 10.80 10.68
C SER A 172 -6.64 11.45 12.05
N GLU A 173 -6.51 12.77 12.14
CA GLU A 173 -6.65 13.52 13.40
C GLU A 173 -8.04 13.36 14.02
N GLN A 174 -9.09 13.43 13.22
CA GLN A 174 -10.46 13.23 13.68
C GLN A 174 -10.71 11.78 14.14
N ILE A 175 -10.15 10.81 13.45
CA ILE A 175 -10.20 9.39 13.84
C ILE A 175 -9.50 9.21 15.19
N GLU A 176 -8.28 9.71 15.36
CA GLU A 176 -7.50 9.58 16.59
C GLU A 176 -8.22 10.19 17.80
N GLN A 177 -8.83 11.37 17.61
CA GLN A 177 -9.66 11.99 18.65
C GLN A 177 -10.89 11.12 18.97
N GLY A 178 -11.55 10.60 17.94
CA GLY A 178 -12.71 9.74 18.11
C GLY A 178 -12.37 8.43 18.82
N GLU A 179 -11.26 7.79 18.49
CA GLU A 179 -10.79 6.57 19.14
C GLU A 179 -10.45 6.80 20.62
N ARG A 180 -9.84 7.94 20.96
CA ARG A 180 -9.61 8.31 22.37
C ARG A 180 -10.92 8.44 23.16
N LEU A 181 -11.91 9.11 22.59
CA LEU A 181 -13.24 9.25 23.22
C LEU A 181 -13.98 7.92 23.31
N PHE A 182 -13.86 7.07 22.31
CA PHE A 182 -14.41 5.71 22.33
C PHE A 182 -13.78 4.87 23.44
N ASN A 183 -12.45 4.89 23.57
CA ASN A 183 -11.75 4.17 24.64
C ASN A 183 -12.14 4.68 26.03
N ASP A 184 -12.33 5.98 26.21
CA ASP A 184 -12.83 6.53 27.46
C ASP A 184 -14.26 6.04 27.78
N ALA A 185 -15.14 6.05 26.77
CA ALA A 185 -16.49 5.51 26.93
C ALA A 185 -16.51 4.02 27.31
N MET A 186 -15.65 3.21 26.67
CA MET A 186 -15.49 1.79 26.97
C MET A 186 -15.03 1.58 28.41
N ARG A 187 -14.04 2.35 28.89
CA ARG A 187 -13.56 2.27 30.27
C ARG A 187 -14.63 2.63 31.29
N ARG A 188 -15.46 3.61 30.99
CA ARG A 188 -16.60 3.98 31.87
C ARG A 188 -17.70 2.92 31.86
N MET A 189 -17.98 2.31 30.69
CA MET A 189 -19.01 1.28 30.55
C MET A 189 -18.62 -0.03 31.26
N TYR A 190 -17.35 -0.36 31.27
CA TYR A 190 -16.80 -1.57 31.85
C TYR A 190 -15.81 -1.25 32.97
N ALA A 191 -16.25 -0.47 33.97
CA ALA A 191 -15.40 0.05 35.04
C ALA A 191 -14.66 -1.05 35.85
N ASP A 192 -15.24 -2.23 35.96
CA ASP A 192 -14.66 -3.38 36.67
C ASP A 192 -13.73 -4.24 35.80
N ARG A 193 -13.57 -3.90 34.49
CA ARG A 193 -12.70 -4.61 33.58
C ARG A 193 -11.31 -3.99 33.57
N ASN A 194 -10.28 -4.83 33.70
CA ASN A 194 -8.91 -4.42 33.48
C ASN A 194 -8.62 -4.34 31.95
N PHE A 195 -8.23 -3.16 31.50
CA PHE A 195 -7.75 -2.94 30.13
C PHE A 195 -6.23 -2.91 30.15
N TYR A 196 -5.61 -3.77 29.36
CA TYR A 196 -4.15 -3.73 29.20
C TYR A 196 -3.74 -2.54 28.33
N PRO A 197 -2.55 -1.97 28.54
CA PRO A 197 -2.04 -0.87 27.73
C PRO A 197 -1.65 -1.36 26.34
N ASP A 198 -1.59 -0.44 25.38
CA ASP A 198 -1.01 -0.71 24.06
C ASP A 198 0.50 -1.02 24.16
N ALA A 199 1.08 -1.58 23.11
CA ALA A 199 2.50 -1.94 23.08
C ALA A 199 3.38 -0.69 23.26
N ASN A 200 4.21 -0.67 24.30
CA ASN A 200 5.02 0.45 24.72
C ASN A 200 6.49 0.05 25.04
N SER A 201 6.97 -1.02 24.42
CA SER A 201 8.31 -1.61 24.64
C SER A 201 8.54 -2.19 26.03
N THR A 202 7.51 -2.34 26.85
CA THR A 202 7.62 -3.09 28.10
C THR A 202 7.53 -4.61 27.84
N MET A 203 8.16 -5.39 28.71
CA MET A 203 8.05 -6.85 28.63
C MET A 203 6.61 -7.29 28.88
N ARG A 204 6.09 -8.14 27.99
CA ARG A 204 4.79 -8.78 28.11
C ARG A 204 4.96 -10.28 28.15
N LEU A 205 4.17 -10.93 28.98
CA LEU A 205 4.16 -12.38 29.13
C LEU A 205 2.80 -12.91 28.68
N SER A 206 2.80 -13.74 27.64
CA SER A 206 1.64 -14.54 27.27
C SER A 206 1.78 -15.93 27.88
N PHE A 207 0.73 -16.44 28.50
CA PHE A 207 0.71 -17.79 29.07
C PHE A 207 -0.66 -18.40 28.87
N GLY A 208 -0.71 -19.72 28.91
CA GLY A 208 -1.95 -20.46 28.77
C GLY A 208 -1.79 -21.92 29.17
N THR A 209 -2.88 -22.65 29.09
CA THR A 209 -2.92 -24.09 29.36
C THR A 209 -2.99 -24.84 28.04
N VAL A 210 -2.18 -25.89 27.92
CA VAL A 210 -2.28 -26.84 26.81
C VAL A 210 -3.55 -27.64 26.96
N SER A 211 -4.50 -27.46 26.07
CA SER A 211 -5.77 -28.18 26.08
C SER A 211 -6.42 -28.21 24.70
N GLY A 212 -7.24 -29.24 24.45
CA GLY A 212 -8.10 -29.32 23.29
C GLY A 212 -9.31 -28.38 23.41
N TYR A 213 -10.13 -28.32 22.36
CA TYR A 213 -11.37 -27.54 22.32
C TYR A 213 -12.46 -28.25 21.50
N SER A 214 -13.70 -27.88 21.76
CA SER A 214 -14.86 -28.32 20.97
C SER A 214 -15.48 -27.14 20.28
N PRO A 215 -15.30 -26.97 18.95
CA PRO A 215 -15.78 -25.79 18.22
C PRO A 215 -17.31 -25.81 18.05
N PHE A 216 -17.95 -26.99 18.01
CA PHE A 216 -19.38 -27.19 17.90
C PHE A 216 -19.77 -28.58 18.45
N ASP A 217 -21.06 -28.83 18.60
CA ASP A 217 -21.58 -30.09 19.09
C ASP A 217 -21.14 -31.28 18.22
N GLY A 218 -20.68 -32.34 18.83
CA GLY A 218 -20.21 -33.57 18.18
C GLY A 218 -18.77 -33.49 17.62
N ALA A 219 -18.03 -32.38 17.74
CA ALA A 219 -16.63 -32.27 17.33
C ALA A 219 -15.71 -31.88 18.49
N THR A 220 -14.63 -32.64 18.66
CA THR A 220 -13.59 -32.37 19.68
C THR A 220 -12.22 -32.50 19.05
N TYR A 221 -11.40 -31.45 19.19
CA TYR A 221 -10.01 -31.44 18.79
C TYR A 221 -9.11 -31.75 19.98
N GLY A 222 -8.26 -32.76 19.81
CA GLY A 222 -7.22 -33.08 20.78
C GLY A 222 -6.18 -31.97 20.86
N TYR A 223 -5.51 -31.86 22.01
CA TYR A 223 -4.54 -30.76 22.21
C TYR A 223 -3.20 -30.95 21.48
N TYR A 224 -2.94 -32.11 20.87
CA TYR A 224 -1.70 -32.37 20.15
C TYR A 224 -1.94 -33.16 18.87
N THR A 225 -0.97 -33.09 17.96
CA THR A 225 -0.85 -33.94 16.79
C THR A 225 0.43 -34.75 16.84
N THR A 226 0.48 -35.87 16.13
CA THR A 226 1.64 -36.75 16.06
C THR A 226 2.25 -36.84 14.68
N VAL A 227 3.36 -37.55 14.55
CA VAL A 227 4.03 -37.87 13.28
C VAL A 227 3.06 -38.47 12.24
N LYS A 228 2.03 -39.19 12.71
CA LYS A 228 1.00 -39.73 11.82
C LYS A 228 0.37 -38.66 10.94
N GLY A 229 0.09 -37.47 11.49
CA GLY A 229 -0.46 -36.34 10.71
C GLY A 229 0.45 -35.85 9.60
N ILE A 230 1.78 -35.95 9.72
CA ILE A 230 2.73 -35.62 8.66
C ILE A 230 2.53 -36.60 7.49
N PHE A 231 2.48 -37.89 7.74
CA PHE A 231 2.28 -38.90 6.69
C PHE A 231 0.90 -38.78 6.02
N GLU A 232 -0.15 -38.46 6.78
CA GLU A 232 -1.48 -38.18 6.25
C GLU A 232 -1.44 -37.01 5.27
N LYS A 233 -0.79 -35.89 5.64
CA LYS A 233 -0.67 -34.69 4.79
C LYS A 233 0.14 -34.94 3.52
N VAL A 234 1.29 -35.59 3.63
CA VAL A 234 2.12 -35.95 2.46
C VAL A 234 1.33 -36.83 1.47
N LYS A 235 0.53 -37.77 1.97
CA LYS A 235 -0.29 -38.65 1.13
C LYS A 235 -1.47 -37.91 0.51
N GLU A 236 -2.16 -37.06 1.27
CA GLU A 236 -3.34 -36.33 0.84
C GLU A 236 -2.99 -35.28 -0.24
N HIS A 237 -1.82 -34.65 -0.10
CA HIS A 237 -1.34 -33.59 -0.98
C HIS A 237 -0.15 -34.03 -1.84
N ALA A 238 -0.17 -35.27 -2.34
CA ALA A 238 0.92 -35.81 -3.15
C ALA A 238 1.17 -34.97 -4.41
N GLY A 239 2.40 -34.46 -4.57
CA GLY A 239 2.81 -33.61 -5.69
C GLY A 239 2.67 -32.09 -5.43
N ASP A 240 2.16 -31.68 -4.28
CA ASP A 240 2.13 -30.29 -3.87
C ASP A 240 3.42 -29.92 -3.13
N ILE A 241 4.12 -28.87 -3.62
CA ILE A 241 5.40 -28.45 -3.07
C ILE A 241 5.28 -27.91 -1.64
N ASP A 242 4.13 -27.33 -1.28
CA ASP A 242 3.90 -26.77 0.05
C ASP A 242 3.78 -27.84 1.14
N PHE A 243 3.49 -29.11 0.74
CA PHE A 243 3.40 -30.27 1.61
C PHE A 243 4.55 -31.27 1.38
N ALA A 244 5.54 -30.88 0.59
CA ALA A 244 6.68 -31.75 0.31
C ALA A 244 7.56 -31.89 1.55
N VAL A 245 7.85 -33.12 1.96
CA VAL A 245 8.75 -33.46 3.06
C VAL A 245 9.99 -34.15 2.49
N GLN A 246 11.16 -33.77 2.99
CA GLN A 246 12.45 -34.36 2.57
C GLN A 246 12.45 -35.87 2.78
N PRO A 247 12.95 -36.68 1.79
CA PRO A 247 12.96 -38.14 1.87
C PRO A 247 13.70 -38.69 3.11
N GLU A 248 14.78 -38.01 3.49
CA GLU A 248 15.58 -38.38 4.67
C GLU A 248 14.75 -38.23 5.95
N LEU A 249 13.97 -37.15 6.08
CA LEU A 249 13.09 -36.94 7.21
C LEU A 249 11.96 -37.99 7.24
N LEU A 250 11.34 -38.28 6.10
CA LEU A 250 10.33 -39.35 6.03
C LEU A 250 10.89 -40.73 6.42
N SER A 251 12.11 -41.05 6.00
CA SER A 251 12.81 -42.29 6.37
C SER A 251 13.05 -42.34 7.89
N LEU A 252 13.54 -41.23 8.46
CA LEU A 252 13.77 -41.12 9.92
C LEU A 252 12.46 -41.29 10.70
N LEU A 253 11.41 -40.61 10.32
CA LEU A 253 10.10 -40.70 10.97
C LEU A 253 9.46 -42.08 10.82
N SER A 254 9.72 -42.78 9.71
CA SER A 254 9.24 -44.14 9.46
C SER A 254 9.94 -45.18 10.34
N SER A 255 11.16 -44.93 10.79
CA SER A 255 11.88 -45.83 11.70
C SER A 255 11.22 -45.93 13.08
N ARG A 256 10.42 -44.91 13.46
CA ARG A 256 9.76 -44.80 14.78
C ARG A 256 10.71 -44.84 15.97
N ASP A 257 11.99 -44.63 15.74
CA ASP A 257 12.96 -44.47 16.81
C ASP A 257 12.98 -43.03 17.28
N PHE A 258 12.07 -42.67 18.15
CA PHE A 258 11.92 -41.32 18.69
C PHE A 258 12.69 -41.09 19.99
N GLY A 259 13.39 -42.11 20.49
CA GLY A 259 14.18 -42.01 21.72
C GLY A 259 13.39 -41.37 22.87
N ARG A 260 13.94 -40.34 23.50
CA ARG A 260 13.31 -39.60 24.59
C ARG A 260 12.10 -38.76 24.22
N TYR A 261 11.82 -38.60 22.93
CA TYR A 261 10.66 -37.83 22.43
C TYR A 261 9.43 -38.69 22.16
N ALA A 262 9.57 -40.02 22.35
CA ALA A 262 8.42 -40.91 22.28
C ALA A 262 7.44 -40.61 23.40
N ASN A 263 6.16 -40.55 23.07
CA ASN A 263 5.08 -40.48 24.06
C ASN A 263 4.77 -41.91 24.62
N GLU A 264 3.81 -41.99 25.54
CA GLU A 264 3.42 -43.26 26.18
C GLU A 264 2.92 -44.31 25.19
N GLN A 265 2.43 -43.89 24.01
CA GLN A 265 1.97 -44.76 22.94
C GLN A 265 3.09 -45.15 21.96
N GLY A 266 4.32 -44.71 22.20
CA GLY A 266 5.46 -44.98 21.33
C GLY A 266 5.43 -44.13 20.03
N ASP A 267 4.65 -43.05 19.99
CA ASP A 267 4.61 -42.08 18.89
C ASP A 267 5.31 -40.78 19.32
N MET A 268 5.53 -39.83 18.42
CA MET A 268 6.11 -38.54 18.73
C MET A 268 5.09 -37.43 18.49
N ASN A 269 4.91 -36.56 19.48
CA ASN A 269 4.07 -35.38 19.37
C ASN A 269 4.80 -34.33 18.52
N VAL A 270 4.08 -33.68 17.58
CA VAL A 270 4.64 -32.68 16.63
C VAL A 270 4.20 -31.27 17.02
N CYS A 271 2.90 -31.07 17.21
CA CYS A 271 2.32 -29.79 17.56
C CYS A 271 1.35 -29.93 18.71
N PHE A 272 1.14 -28.86 19.44
CA PHE A 272 0.10 -28.76 20.45
C PHE A 272 -0.66 -27.43 20.29
N ILE A 273 -1.85 -27.36 20.87
CA ILE A 273 -2.65 -26.16 21.00
C ILE A 273 -2.78 -25.75 22.46
N SER A 274 -2.85 -24.46 22.68
CA SER A 274 -3.09 -23.88 24.00
C SER A 274 -4.04 -22.68 23.89
N ASN A 275 -4.57 -22.24 25.01
CA ASN A 275 -5.45 -21.11 25.12
C ASN A 275 -4.69 -19.79 25.43
N ASN A 276 -3.45 -19.68 24.97
CA ASN A 276 -2.69 -18.44 25.09
C ASN A 276 -3.43 -17.29 24.43
N ASP A 277 -3.47 -16.15 25.09
CA ASP A 277 -3.84 -14.89 24.47
C ASP A 277 -2.63 -14.36 23.71
N ILE A 278 -2.79 -14.15 22.39
CA ILE A 278 -1.75 -13.60 21.53
C ILE A 278 -2.04 -12.13 21.37
N THR A 279 -1.23 -11.31 21.95
CA THR A 279 -1.30 -9.84 21.83
C THR A 279 -0.28 -9.31 20.83
#